data_3dfcc6fbfe42dc735e09827b8ca44f9c
#
_entry.id   3dfcc6fbfe42dc735e09827b8ca44f9c
#
_cell.length_a   1.000
_cell.length_b   1.000
_cell.length_c   1.000
_cell.angle_alpha   90.00
_cell.angle_beta   90.00
_cell.angle_gamma   90.00
#
_symmetry.space_group_name_H-M   'P 1'
#
loop_
_entity.id
_entity.type
_entity.pdbx_description
1 polymer ?
#
loop_
_entity_poly.entity_id
_entity_poly.type
_entity_poly.pdbx_seq_one_letter_code
_entity_poly.pdbx_strand_id
1 'polypeptide(L)'
;MSNVREDRHVEHDWWQEPIPPNVEFGDGFYCESAQIFRFLRNKNPRAVVIGKHVSCYAGCSFAIGYNGQCTIGDFTLLNGALIMAEEKIEIGSYCLVSWNVGIADSDFHPLEPAQRLIDAQALAPYFKNRPARPALKTVPVKICDNVWIGMNAVILKGVTIGENSVVAAGSVVTKSVEPNVVVAGNPAVIVKHFQG
;
A
#
# COMPACT_ATOMS: atom_id res chain seq x y z
N MET A 1 -6.41 -10.98 20.56
CA MET A 1 -5.57 -10.06 21.35
C MET A 1 -4.55 -9.45 20.40
N SER A 2 -4.18 -8.18 20.58
CA SER A 2 -3.07 -7.57 19.84
C SER A 2 -1.75 -8.13 20.38
N ASN A 3 -0.73 -8.28 19.51
CA ASN A 3 0.63 -8.59 19.92
C ASN A 3 1.51 -7.33 20.01
N VAL A 4 0.89 -6.15 19.97
CA VAL A 4 1.56 -4.87 20.15
C VAL A 4 1.38 -4.44 21.61
N ARG A 5 2.51 -4.17 22.30
CA ARG A 5 2.54 -3.75 23.71
C ARG A 5 2.17 -2.26 23.85
N GLU A 6 1.92 -1.80 25.05
CA GLU A 6 1.62 -0.39 25.35
C GLU A 6 2.72 0.57 24.92
N ASP A 7 3.98 0.13 24.99
CA ASP A 7 5.16 0.88 24.52
C ASP A 7 5.36 0.83 22.99
N ARG A 8 4.37 0.26 22.26
CA ARG A 8 4.32 0.14 20.80
C ARG A 8 5.32 -0.85 20.19
N HIS A 9 6.06 -1.61 20.98
CA HIS A 9 6.87 -2.71 20.46
C HIS A 9 6.01 -3.94 20.15
N VAL A 10 6.39 -4.67 19.12
CA VAL A 10 5.75 -5.94 18.76
C VAL A 10 6.37 -7.05 19.58
N GLU A 11 5.57 -7.93 20.16
CA GLU A 11 6.04 -9.07 20.96
C GLU A 11 6.87 -10.04 20.10
N HIS A 12 8.03 -10.45 20.62
CA HIS A 12 8.96 -11.37 19.96
C HIS A 12 9.54 -10.88 18.62
N ASP A 13 9.39 -9.56 18.30
CA ASP A 13 10.00 -8.99 17.11
C ASP A 13 11.52 -8.90 17.24
N TRP A 14 12.22 -9.30 16.18
CA TRP A 14 13.67 -9.09 16.08
C TRP A 14 14.05 -7.64 15.77
N TRP A 15 13.10 -6.86 15.25
CA TRP A 15 13.21 -5.42 15.00
C TRP A 15 13.04 -4.65 16.31
N GLN A 16 14.07 -3.90 16.71
CA GLN A 16 14.12 -3.28 18.03
C GLN A 16 13.40 -1.93 18.12
N GLU A 17 12.97 -1.37 17.00
CA GLU A 17 12.28 -0.09 17.00
C GLU A 17 10.76 -0.29 17.18
N PRO A 18 10.08 0.57 17.94
CA PRO A 18 8.63 0.51 18.10
C PRO A 18 7.90 0.94 16.82
N ILE A 19 6.62 0.62 16.74
CA ILE A 19 5.75 1.18 15.70
C ILE A 19 5.75 2.72 15.80
N PRO A 20 6.04 3.45 14.70
CA PRO A 20 6.16 4.90 14.71
C PRO A 20 4.91 5.62 15.28
N PRO A 21 5.06 6.75 15.98
CA PRO A 21 3.95 7.43 16.66
C PRO A 21 2.88 7.99 15.70
N ASN A 22 3.22 8.20 14.44
CA ASN A 22 2.33 8.65 13.37
C ASN A 22 1.59 7.51 12.65
N VAL A 23 1.69 6.29 13.16
CA VAL A 23 0.82 5.15 12.82
C VAL A 23 -0.25 5.03 13.91
N GLU A 24 -1.51 5.22 13.57
CA GLU A 24 -2.65 4.94 14.45
C GLU A 24 -3.20 3.55 14.13
N PHE A 25 -3.58 2.77 15.14
CA PHE A 25 -4.18 1.45 14.93
C PHE A 25 -5.26 1.17 15.97
N GLY A 26 -6.28 0.43 15.55
CA GLY A 26 -7.41 0.04 16.36
C GLY A 26 -7.18 -1.24 17.19
N ASP A 27 -8.16 -1.57 18.01
CA ASP A 27 -8.15 -2.77 18.86
C ASP A 27 -7.93 -4.05 18.03
N GLY A 28 -7.19 -5.00 18.57
CA GLY A 28 -6.95 -6.29 17.93
C GLY A 28 -6.02 -6.23 16.70
N PHE A 29 -5.34 -5.10 16.46
CA PHE A 29 -4.31 -5.03 15.43
C PHE A 29 -3.22 -6.06 15.70
N TYR A 30 -2.86 -6.81 14.67
CA TYR A 30 -1.75 -7.76 14.66
C TYR A 30 -0.67 -7.33 13.67
N CYS A 31 0.58 -7.34 14.10
CA CYS A 31 1.72 -7.00 13.27
C CYS A 31 2.84 -8.01 13.57
N GLU A 32 3.33 -8.69 12.55
CA GLU A 32 4.40 -9.66 12.73
C GLU A 32 5.76 -9.02 13.02
N SER A 33 6.00 -7.81 12.46
CA SER A 33 7.19 -7.01 12.76
C SER A 33 6.94 -5.54 12.52
N ALA A 34 7.40 -4.67 13.42
CA ALA A 34 7.35 -3.21 13.23
C ALA A 34 8.25 -2.73 12.08
N GLN A 35 9.15 -3.57 11.57
CA GLN A 35 9.97 -3.30 10.39
C GLN A 35 9.15 -2.92 9.15
N ILE A 36 7.88 -3.34 9.06
CA ILE A 36 7.00 -3.00 7.95
C ILE A 36 6.87 -1.48 7.75
N PHE A 37 7.09 -0.67 8.78
CA PHE A 37 7.03 0.79 8.74
C PHE A 37 8.39 1.48 8.51
N ARG A 38 9.48 0.74 8.25
CA ARG A 38 10.84 1.30 8.07
C ARG A 38 10.97 2.37 6.99
N PHE A 39 10.05 2.39 6.01
CA PHE A 39 10.03 3.36 4.91
C PHE A 39 8.95 4.44 5.07
N LEU A 40 8.41 4.59 6.26
CA LEU A 40 7.47 5.67 6.59
C LEU A 40 8.23 7.00 6.73
N ARG A 41 8.10 7.89 5.76
CA ARG A 41 8.78 9.19 5.70
C ARG A 41 7.89 10.36 6.11
N ASN A 42 6.57 10.22 5.97
CA ASN A 42 5.61 11.23 6.42
C ASN A 42 5.66 11.33 7.96
N LYS A 43 5.86 12.55 8.47
CA LYS A 43 5.93 12.84 9.92
C LYS A 43 4.64 13.43 10.47
N ASN A 44 3.64 13.65 9.64
CA ASN A 44 2.36 14.16 10.09
C ASN A 44 1.66 13.13 10.99
N PRO A 45 0.92 13.57 11.99
CA PRO A 45 0.05 12.69 12.74
C PRO A 45 -0.89 11.91 11.79
N ARG A 46 -1.14 10.63 12.11
CA ARG A 46 -2.05 9.79 11.32
C ARG A 46 -1.64 9.60 9.84
N ALA A 47 -0.34 9.57 9.57
CA ALA A 47 0.16 9.24 8.22
C ALA A 47 -0.29 7.85 7.77
N VAL A 48 -0.42 6.92 8.72
CA VAL A 48 -1.02 5.61 8.53
C VAL A 48 -2.10 5.40 9.60
N VAL A 49 -3.31 5.04 9.15
CA VAL A 49 -4.44 4.73 10.04
C VAL A 49 -4.92 3.32 9.73
N ILE A 50 -4.88 2.46 10.74
CA ILE A 50 -5.22 1.04 10.64
C ILE A 50 -6.42 0.77 11.54
N GLY A 51 -7.45 0.17 10.98
CA GLY A 51 -8.69 -0.19 11.68
C GLY A 51 -8.52 -1.31 12.70
N LYS A 52 -9.64 -1.77 13.22
CA LYS A 52 -9.71 -2.87 14.22
C LYS A 52 -9.50 -4.22 13.55
N HIS A 53 -8.85 -5.14 14.29
CA HIS A 53 -8.65 -6.53 13.87
C HIS A 53 -7.94 -6.68 12.49
N VAL A 54 -7.14 -5.70 12.11
CA VAL A 54 -6.29 -5.79 10.92
C VAL A 54 -5.08 -6.65 11.22
N SER A 55 -4.68 -7.48 10.27
CA SER A 55 -3.50 -8.33 10.40
C SER A 55 -2.47 -8.02 9.30
N CYS A 56 -1.24 -7.68 9.71
CA CYS A 56 -0.11 -7.44 8.82
C CYS A 56 0.96 -8.53 9.03
N TYR A 57 1.04 -9.48 8.10
CA TYR A 57 2.00 -10.56 8.15
C TYR A 57 3.34 -10.18 7.52
N ALA A 58 4.33 -11.08 7.69
CA ALA A 58 5.70 -10.90 7.21
C ALA A 58 5.75 -10.54 5.72
N GLY A 59 6.70 -9.67 5.39
CA GLY A 59 6.89 -9.17 4.03
C GLY A 59 6.04 -7.97 3.66
N CYS A 60 5.10 -7.54 4.50
CA CYS A 60 4.43 -6.24 4.30
C CYS A 60 5.45 -5.10 4.36
N SER A 61 5.18 -4.04 3.61
CA SER A 61 5.99 -2.83 3.64
C SER A 61 5.13 -1.59 3.36
N PHE A 62 5.19 -0.61 4.25
CA PHE A 62 4.56 0.70 4.09
C PHE A 62 5.62 1.72 3.68
N ALA A 63 5.80 1.88 2.37
CA ALA A 63 6.65 2.91 1.78
C ALA A 63 5.83 4.18 1.59
N ILE A 64 5.73 4.97 2.65
CA ILE A 64 4.91 6.19 2.68
C ILE A 64 5.81 7.40 2.50
N GLY A 65 5.64 8.11 1.39
CA GLY A 65 6.36 9.33 1.06
C GLY A 65 6.07 10.48 2.01
N TYR A 66 6.74 11.61 1.85
CA TYR A 66 6.64 12.75 2.78
C TYR A 66 5.22 13.32 2.92
N ASN A 67 4.39 13.22 1.87
CA ASN A 67 3.01 13.69 1.87
C ASN A 67 2.00 12.52 1.79
N GLY A 68 2.51 11.29 1.67
CA GLY A 68 1.70 10.09 1.49
C GLY A 68 0.88 9.75 2.72
N GLN A 69 -0.31 9.24 2.50
CA GLN A 69 -1.21 8.75 3.55
C GLN A 69 -1.72 7.36 3.18
N CYS A 70 -1.92 6.53 4.19
CA CYS A 70 -2.54 5.21 4.00
C CYS A 70 -3.61 4.97 5.07
N THR A 71 -4.78 4.52 4.65
CA THR A 71 -5.84 4.07 5.56
C THR A 71 -6.24 2.64 5.25
N ILE A 72 -6.47 1.84 6.29
CA ILE A 72 -6.90 0.44 6.19
C ILE A 72 -8.11 0.24 7.10
N GLY A 73 -9.19 -0.27 6.52
CA GLY A 73 -10.43 -0.56 7.24
C GLY A 73 -10.33 -1.82 8.11
N ASP A 74 -11.37 -2.04 8.90
CA ASP A 74 -11.46 -3.12 9.89
C ASP A 74 -11.40 -4.52 9.23
N PHE A 75 -10.89 -5.51 9.98
CA PHE A 75 -10.85 -6.92 9.58
C PHE A 75 -10.12 -7.20 8.24
N THR A 76 -9.25 -6.30 7.81
CA THR A 76 -8.45 -6.46 6.60
C THR A 76 -7.17 -7.22 6.89
N LEU A 77 -6.85 -8.16 6.00
CA LEU A 77 -5.62 -8.96 6.05
C LEU A 77 -4.67 -8.51 4.95
N LEU A 78 -3.44 -8.18 5.34
CA LEU A 78 -2.32 -7.91 4.43
C LEU A 78 -1.25 -8.99 4.62
N ASN A 79 -0.93 -9.70 3.56
CA ASN A 79 0.02 -10.80 3.60
C ASN A 79 1.18 -10.54 2.63
N GLY A 80 2.24 -9.89 3.10
CA GLY A 80 3.40 -9.56 2.28
C GLY A 80 3.11 -8.49 1.20
N ALA A 81 2.19 -7.58 1.44
CA ALA A 81 1.84 -6.51 0.50
C ALA A 81 2.81 -5.33 0.57
N LEU A 82 3.13 -4.75 -0.58
CA LEU A 82 3.90 -3.52 -0.72
C LEU A 82 2.96 -2.35 -1.00
N ILE A 83 2.80 -1.46 -0.04
CA ILE A 83 1.96 -0.26 -0.12
C ILE A 83 2.87 0.94 -0.30
N MET A 84 2.75 1.64 -1.42
CA MET A 84 3.62 2.73 -1.84
C MET A 84 2.78 3.98 -2.08
N ALA A 85 2.66 4.85 -1.06
CA ALA A 85 1.84 6.05 -1.10
C ALA A 85 2.70 7.32 -1.11
N GLU A 86 2.61 8.10 -2.17
CA GLU A 86 3.15 9.45 -2.26
C GLU A 86 2.06 10.52 -2.00
N GLU A 87 0.79 10.17 -2.21
CA GLU A 87 -0.38 11.00 -1.98
C GLU A 87 -1.38 10.29 -1.05
N LYS A 88 -2.11 9.27 -1.55
CA LYS A 88 -3.12 8.57 -0.75
C LYS A 88 -3.47 7.19 -1.26
N ILE A 89 -3.45 6.20 -0.35
CA ILE A 89 -3.98 4.86 -0.58
C ILE A 89 -5.03 4.56 0.49
N GLU A 90 -6.22 4.15 0.04
CA GLU A 90 -7.32 3.73 0.92
C GLU A 90 -7.65 2.27 0.65
N ILE A 91 -7.63 1.44 1.69
CA ILE A 91 -8.05 0.05 1.66
C ILE A 91 -9.22 -0.09 2.62
N GLY A 92 -10.34 -0.58 2.13
CA GLY A 92 -11.57 -0.77 2.90
C GLY A 92 -11.48 -1.89 3.93
N SER A 93 -12.62 -2.20 4.52
CA SER A 93 -12.79 -3.26 5.51
C SER A 93 -12.97 -4.63 4.84
N TYR A 94 -12.65 -5.70 5.58
CA TYR A 94 -12.81 -7.10 5.13
C TYR A 94 -12.04 -7.46 3.86
N CYS A 95 -10.99 -6.70 3.52
CA CYS A 95 -10.16 -6.98 2.35
C CYS A 95 -9.16 -8.09 2.64
N LEU A 96 -8.88 -8.91 1.63
CA LEU A 96 -7.86 -9.95 1.67
C LEU A 96 -6.80 -9.64 0.62
N VAL A 97 -5.61 -9.19 1.06
CA VAL A 97 -4.49 -8.85 0.18
C VAL A 97 -3.40 -9.91 0.32
N SER A 98 -3.18 -10.65 -0.76
CA SER A 98 -2.27 -11.79 -0.80
C SER A 98 -0.80 -11.36 -0.95
N TRP A 99 0.12 -12.34 -1.01
CA TRP A 99 1.56 -12.14 -1.08
C TRP A 99 2.01 -11.38 -2.32
N ASN A 100 3.02 -10.52 -2.14
CA ASN A 100 3.68 -9.76 -3.19
C ASN A 100 2.73 -8.86 -4.00
N VAL A 101 1.60 -8.47 -3.44
CA VAL A 101 0.73 -7.47 -4.06
C VAL A 101 1.39 -6.12 -3.96
N GLY A 102 1.52 -5.42 -5.10
CA GLY A 102 1.99 -4.04 -5.15
C GLY A 102 0.81 -3.08 -5.33
N ILE A 103 0.69 -2.07 -4.45
CA ILE A 103 -0.32 -1.01 -4.56
C ILE A 103 0.42 0.31 -4.56
N ALA A 104 0.26 1.09 -5.65
CA ALA A 104 1.00 2.32 -5.85
C ALA A 104 0.13 3.45 -6.39
N ASP A 105 0.24 4.64 -5.79
CA ASP A 105 -0.48 5.85 -6.21
C ASP A 105 0.38 6.81 -7.06
N SER A 106 1.57 6.38 -7.47
CA SER A 106 2.56 7.21 -8.16
C SER A 106 3.23 6.44 -9.30
N ASP A 107 3.77 7.19 -10.27
CA ASP A 107 4.69 6.63 -11.28
C ASP A 107 6.11 6.44 -10.73
N PHE A 108 6.44 6.98 -9.55
CA PHE A 108 7.77 6.99 -8.91
C PHE A 108 8.87 7.69 -9.70
N HIS A 109 8.77 7.77 -11.00
CA HIS A 109 9.71 8.42 -11.91
C HIS A 109 8.96 9.16 -13.01
N PRO A 110 9.50 10.28 -13.52
CA PRO A 110 8.89 11.00 -14.64
C PRO A 110 8.83 10.13 -15.90
N LEU A 111 7.74 10.19 -16.62
CA LEU A 111 7.58 9.52 -17.92
C LEU A 111 8.41 10.20 -19.01
N GLU A 112 8.59 11.52 -18.92
CA GLU A 112 9.37 12.31 -19.87
C GLU A 112 10.87 11.97 -19.78
N PRO A 113 11.54 11.56 -20.89
CA PRO A 113 12.94 11.12 -20.86
C PRO A 113 13.90 12.15 -20.26
N ALA A 114 13.78 13.43 -20.62
CA ALA A 114 14.65 14.48 -20.11
C ALA A 114 14.49 14.66 -18.58
N GLN A 115 13.26 14.60 -18.06
CA GLN A 115 12.99 14.68 -16.63
C GLN A 115 13.51 13.43 -15.89
N ARG A 116 13.44 12.27 -16.51
CA ARG A 116 13.94 11.01 -15.95
C ARG A 116 15.47 11.00 -15.79
N LEU A 117 16.21 11.65 -16.68
CA LEU A 117 17.66 11.86 -16.52
C LEU A 117 17.95 12.71 -15.28
N ILE A 118 17.19 13.80 -15.06
CA ILE A 118 17.33 14.64 -13.87
C ILE A 118 17.00 13.85 -12.60
N ASP A 119 15.91 13.06 -12.63
CA ASP A 119 15.49 12.24 -11.50
C ASP A 119 16.56 11.20 -11.13
N ALA A 120 17.16 10.53 -12.11
CA ALA A 120 18.25 9.59 -11.88
C ALA A 120 19.47 10.25 -11.22
N GLN A 121 19.84 11.46 -11.62
CA GLN A 121 20.92 12.23 -11.00
C GLN A 121 20.54 12.66 -9.57
N ALA A 122 19.30 13.09 -9.36
CA ALA A 122 18.80 13.49 -8.04
C ALA A 122 18.80 12.34 -7.04
N LEU A 123 18.59 11.11 -7.51
CA LEU A 123 18.56 9.91 -6.67
C LEU A 123 19.95 9.30 -6.40
N ALA A 124 21.00 9.73 -7.10
CA ALA A 124 22.36 9.20 -6.91
C ALA A 124 22.95 9.65 -5.57
N PRO A 125 23.18 8.77 -4.57
CA PRO A 125 23.44 9.17 -3.18
C PRO A 125 24.77 9.95 -2.99
N TYR A 126 25.77 9.67 -3.81
CA TYR A 126 27.12 10.28 -3.72
C TYR A 126 27.39 11.32 -4.81
N PHE A 127 26.38 11.71 -5.59
CA PHE A 127 26.56 12.77 -6.60
C PHE A 127 26.57 14.15 -5.94
N LYS A 128 27.72 14.87 -6.00
CA LYS A 128 27.94 16.11 -5.23
C LYS A 128 26.95 17.23 -5.58
N ASN A 129 26.60 17.39 -6.84
CA ASN A 129 25.76 18.46 -7.35
C ASN A 129 24.37 17.93 -7.76
N ARG A 130 23.72 17.17 -6.87
CA ARG A 130 22.39 16.62 -7.15
C ARG A 130 21.38 17.73 -7.45
N PRO A 131 20.69 17.65 -8.59
CA PRO A 131 19.58 18.56 -8.88
C PRO A 131 18.41 18.28 -7.93
N ALA A 132 17.45 19.21 -7.87
CA ALA A 132 16.17 18.94 -7.26
C ALA A 132 15.44 17.82 -8.03
N ARG A 133 14.77 16.95 -7.31
CA ARG A 133 13.99 15.88 -7.90
C ARG A 133 12.78 16.47 -8.65
N PRO A 134 12.49 16.07 -9.89
CA PRO A 134 11.28 16.48 -10.59
C PRO A 134 10.01 16.07 -9.81
N ALA A 135 8.93 16.84 -9.99
CA ALA A 135 7.64 16.49 -9.44
C ALA A 135 7.12 15.16 -10.02
N LEU A 136 6.60 14.31 -9.15
CA LEU A 136 5.99 13.04 -9.53
C LEU A 136 4.49 13.24 -9.80
N LYS A 137 3.96 12.48 -10.75
CA LYS A 137 2.52 12.40 -10.96
C LYS A 137 1.95 11.36 -9.99
N THR A 138 1.05 11.82 -9.13
CA THR A 138 0.32 10.98 -8.19
C THR A 138 -1.17 11.00 -8.53
N VAL A 139 -1.87 9.93 -8.27
CA VAL A 139 -3.34 9.84 -8.29
C VAL A 139 -3.75 8.79 -7.26
N PRO A 140 -4.58 9.14 -6.28
CA PRO A 140 -4.98 8.23 -5.20
C PRO A 140 -5.50 6.89 -5.69
N VAL A 141 -5.26 5.85 -4.89
CA VAL A 141 -5.81 4.51 -5.10
C VAL A 141 -6.83 4.22 -4.01
N LYS A 142 -7.97 3.66 -4.40
CA LYS A 142 -9.01 3.22 -3.49
C LYS A 142 -9.39 1.76 -3.73
N ILE A 143 -9.33 0.96 -2.69
CA ILE A 143 -9.86 -0.41 -2.66
C ILE A 143 -11.05 -0.38 -1.71
N CYS A 144 -12.25 -0.68 -2.24
CA CYS A 144 -13.48 -0.70 -1.46
C CYS A 144 -13.55 -1.93 -0.55
N ASP A 145 -14.65 -2.09 0.18
CA ASP A 145 -14.82 -3.17 1.15
C ASP A 145 -14.92 -4.54 0.48
N ASN A 146 -14.52 -5.58 1.22
CA ASN A 146 -14.65 -6.99 0.83
C ASN A 146 -13.98 -7.31 -0.54
N VAL A 147 -12.85 -6.69 -0.84
CA VAL A 147 -12.06 -6.98 -2.05
C VAL A 147 -11.00 -8.04 -1.74
N TRP A 148 -10.88 -9.02 -2.64
CA TRP A 148 -9.77 -9.96 -2.62
C TRP A 148 -8.77 -9.67 -3.74
N ILE A 149 -7.50 -9.45 -3.38
CA ILE A 149 -6.39 -9.25 -4.32
C ILE A 149 -5.47 -10.46 -4.25
N GLY A 150 -5.42 -11.20 -5.35
CA GLY A 150 -4.60 -12.39 -5.51
C GLY A 150 -3.09 -12.07 -5.55
N MET A 151 -2.28 -13.07 -5.24
CA MET A 151 -0.82 -12.94 -5.16
C MET A 151 -0.19 -12.36 -6.43
N ASN A 152 0.89 -11.59 -6.28
CA ASN A 152 1.64 -10.96 -7.38
C ASN A 152 0.80 -9.99 -8.25
N ALA A 153 -0.37 -9.56 -7.80
CA ALA A 153 -1.12 -8.54 -8.51
C ALA A 153 -0.50 -7.14 -8.29
N VAL A 154 -0.69 -6.26 -9.26
CA VAL A 154 -0.23 -4.87 -9.19
C VAL A 154 -1.40 -3.94 -9.43
N ILE A 155 -1.63 -3.00 -8.50
CA ILE A 155 -2.66 -1.98 -8.60
C ILE A 155 -1.97 -0.63 -8.84
N LEU A 156 -2.25 -0.01 -9.98
CA LEU A 156 -1.63 1.24 -10.38
C LEU A 156 -2.40 2.46 -9.90
N LYS A 157 -1.73 3.60 -9.91
CA LYS A 157 -2.28 4.90 -9.51
C LYS A 157 -3.61 5.22 -10.19
N GLY A 158 -4.52 5.87 -9.46
CA GLY A 158 -5.82 6.31 -9.94
C GLY A 158 -6.87 5.21 -10.06
N VAL A 159 -6.54 3.99 -9.64
CA VAL A 159 -7.48 2.87 -9.68
C VAL A 159 -8.40 2.90 -8.46
N THR A 160 -9.69 2.73 -8.70
CA THR A 160 -10.68 2.33 -7.69
C THR A 160 -11.11 0.90 -7.96
N ILE A 161 -11.01 0.01 -6.97
CA ILE A 161 -11.57 -1.34 -7.04
C ILE A 161 -12.88 -1.35 -6.26
N GLY A 162 -13.98 -1.64 -6.97
CA GLY A 162 -15.33 -1.71 -6.41
C GLY A 162 -15.50 -2.84 -5.41
N GLU A 163 -16.44 -2.69 -4.51
CA GLU A 163 -16.73 -3.63 -3.43
C GLU A 163 -17.03 -5.05 -3.94
N ASN A 164 -16.73 -6.05 -3.11
CA ASN A 164 -16.95 -7.47 -3.39
C ASN A 164 -16.20 -8.01 -4.63
N SER A 165 -15.25 -7.25 -5.19
CA SER A 165 -14.55 -7.67 -6.40
C SER A 165 -13.28 -8.47 -6.08
N VAL A 166 -12.85 -9.25 -7.06
CA VAL A 166 -11.66 -10.08 -6.99
C VAL A 166 -10.68 -9.68 -8.09
N VAL A 167 -9.43 -9.42 -7.72
CA VAL A 167 -8.31 -9.31 -8.64
C VAL A 167 -7.57 -10.64 -8.67
N ALA A 168 -7.58 -11.33 -9.80
CA ALA A 168 -6.90 -12.62 -9.93
C ALA A 168 -5.38 -12.48 -9.76
N ALA A 169 -4.73 -13.54 -9.33
CA ALA A 169 -3.27 -13.58 -9.15
C ALA A 169 -2.53 -13.16 -10.42
N GLY A 170 -1.41 -12.40 -10.26
CA GLY A 170 -0.57 -11.95 -11.36
C GLY A 170 -1.18 -10.86 -12.26
N SER A 171 -2.33 -10.31 -11.91
CA SER A 171 -3.00 -9.28 -12.70
C SER A 171 -2.37 -7.90 -12.53
N VAL A 172 -2.42 -7.07 -13.58
CA VAL A 172 -2.03 -5.66 -13.52
C VAL A 172 -3.25 -4.78 -13.78
N VAL A 173 -3.76 -4.16 -12.71
CA VAL A 173 -4.95 -3.32 -12.78
C VAL A 173 -4.54 -1.89 -13.11
N THR A 174 -4.92 -1.46 -14.30
CA THR A 174 -4.56 -0.14 -14.87
C THR A 174 -5.76 0.81 -14.97
N LYS A 175 -6.97 0.31 -14.73
CA LYS A 175 -8.24 1.06 -14.79
C LYS A 175 -9.12 0.64 -13.63
N SER A 176 -10.02 1.53 -13.21
CA SER A 176 -10.98 1.23 -12.15
C SER A 176 -11.86 0.03 -12.50
N VAL A 177 -12.19 -0.74 -11.48
CA VAL A 177 -12.95 -1.98 -11.53
C VAL A 177 -14.30 -1.73 -10.87
N GLU A 178 -15.38 -2.10 -11.54
CA GLU A 178 -16.72 -2.00 -10.98
C GLU A 178 -16.95 -3.03 -9.85
N PRO A 179 -17.97 -2.85 -9.00
CA PRO A 179 -18.29 -3.81 -7.95
C PRO A 179 -18.71 -5.18 -8.47
N ASN A 180 -18.57 -6.21 -7.64
CA ASN A 180 -19.10 -7.57 -7.84
C ASN A 180 -18.57 -8.26 -9.11
N VAL A 181 -17.27 -8.07 -9.43
CA VAL A 181 -16.64 -8.71 -10.58
C VAL A 181 -15.34 -9.42 -10.22
N VAL A 182 -14.89 -10.29 -11.11
CA VAL A 182 -13.53 -10.83 -11.14
C VAL A 182 -12.79 -10.21 -12.32
N VAL A 183 -11.62 -9.62 -12.06
CA VAL A 183 -10.72 -9.14 -13.12
C VAL A 183 -9.45 -9.98 -13.17
N ALA A 184 -8.93 -10.20 -14.39
CA ALA A 184 -7.70 -10.97 -14.61
C ALA A 184 -6.89 -10.45 -15.79
N GLY A 185 -5.58 -10.67 -15.76
CA GLY A 185 -4.65 -10.41 -16.87
C GLY A 185 -3.81 -9.14 -16.73
N ASN A 186 -3.04 -8.83 -17.78
CA ASN A 186 -2.22 -7.63 -17.91
C ASN A 186 -2.38 -7.03 -19.32
N PRO A 187 -3.11 -5.89 -19.47
CA PRO A 187 -3.90 -5.24 -18.43
C PRO A 187 -5.09 -6.11 -17.97
N ALA A 188 -5.50 -5.97 -16.71
CA ALA A 188 -6.64 -6.71 -16.17
C ALA A 188 -7.95 -6.29 -16.83
N VAL A 189 -8.78 -7.28 -17.18
CA VAL A 189 -10.12 -7.12 -17.74
C VAL A 189 -11.12 -7.97 -16.96
N ILE A 190 -12.40 -7.62 -17.02
CA ILE A 190 -13.47 -8.38 -16.38
C ILE A 190 -13.57 -9.76 -17.04
N VAL A 191 -13.49 -10.82 -16.24
CA VAL A 191 -13.64 -12.22 -16.67
C VAL A 191 -14.88 -12.89 -16.11
N LYS A 192 -15.48 -12.30 -15.06
CA LYS A 192 -16.69 -12.83 -14.44
C LYS A 192 -17.44 -11.72 -13.70
N HIS A 193 -18.76 -11.76 -13.72
CA HIS A 193 -19.64 -11.01 -12.81
C HIS A 193 -20.18 -11.97 -11.75
N PHE A 194 -20.23 -11.52 -10.49
CA PHE A 194 -20.96 -12.25 -9.47
C PHE A 194 -22.45 -11.98 -9.65
N GLN A 195 -23.26 -13.03 -9.58
CA GLN A 195 -24.70 -12.87 -9.50
C GLN A 195 -25.03 -12.40 -8.08
N GLY A 196 -25.78 -11.30 -7.96
CA GLY A 196 -26.28 -10.78 -6.69
C GLY A 196 -27.29 -11.71 -6.07
#